data_20b00b41d2d1309bee1db7266294fa62
#
_entry.id   20b00b41d2d1309bee1db7266294fa62
#
_cell.length_a   1.000
_cell.length_b   1.000
_cell.length_c   1.000
_cell.angle_alpha   90.00
_cell.angle_beta   90.00
_cell.angle_gamma   90.00
#
_symmetry.space_group_name_H-M   'P 1'
#
loop_
_entity.id
_entity.type
_entity.pdbx_description
1 polymer ?
#
loop_
_entity_poly.entity_id
_entity_poly.type
_entity_poly.pdbx_seq_one_letter_code
_entity_poly.pdbx_strand_id
1 'polypeptide(L)'
;MNAAMTRALVGHAAFHSLLRGGWILAFAMLVLLQATTAYALPIFARQTGQSCVACHAGGQFPELTPYGRMFKLTGYTLGERTIPIAAMAIGDLSQTRVNNDSSGNPINTKNGLPIFDFASIFLAGKITDKIGAFAQFTYTNYDHQNGVTNKWEGHWGSDNTDFRFVDRIIGEANDLILGVTVHNNPTVQDVWNSAPAWGYPYISSTISPVAKIPNLPVIEGSLASQVAGVGGYLYWNKTVYAELTAYSTADGIWSFMSHGNAQGNAAHPQTYLRGYNPYARIALTRDWGPHSAMVGAFLLNVNIYPNDSSQFPIFTQGVTRYRDYGMDAQYEYLLEPHTITAQARYVRENIHDPNNFVLSDSTSGNLDSLRLKASYVYQAKYGISLSFFNTTGSPDSAAYSGSANFHPNTQGWMPEIFWIPNQRIRIGLQYTHYTKFFGATSNYDGTGRNARDNDTLFIYLWAASW
;
A
#
# COMPACT_ATOMS: atom_id res chain seq x y z
N MET A 1 14.35 44.54 28.22
CA MET A 1 15.60 43.86 27.84
C MET A 1 15.47 42.32 27.80
N ASN A 2 14.29 41.73 27.74
CA ASN A 2 14.10 40.27 27.86
C ASN A 2 13.53 39.54 26.63
N ALA A 3 13.01 40.21 25.63
CA ALA A 3 12.41 39.55 24.47
C ALA A 3 13.41 39.13 23.38
N ALA A 4 14.55 39.84 23.29
CA ALA A 4 15.59 39.53 22.29
C ALA A 4 16.45 38.31 22.71
N MET A 5 16.65 38.11 24.01
CA MET A 5 17.44 37.02 24.56
C MET A 5 16.71 35.65 24.44
N THR A 6 15.38 35.65 24.58
CA THR A 6 14.56 34.42 24.43
C THR A 6 14.49 33.95 22.99
N ARG A 7 14.45 34.86 22.00
CA ARG A 7 14.50 34.50 20.57
C ARG A 7 15.84 33.92 20.13
N ALA A 8 16.97 34.39 20.70
CA ALA A 8 18.29 33.86 20.40
C ALA A 8 18.48 32.45 20.94
N LEU A 9 17.97 32.14 22.13
CA LEU A 9 18.06 30.82 22.75
C LEU A 9 17.21 29.75 22.04
N VAL A 10 16.00 30.12 21.56
CA VAL A 10 15.14 29.21 20.78
C VAL A 10 15.75 28.94 19.39
N GLY A 11 16.36 29.93 18.75
CA GLY A 11 17.06 29.74 17.48
C GLY A 11 18.28 28.82 17.59
N HIS A 12 19.04 28.91 18.70
CA HIS A 12 20.20 28.03 18.92
C HIS A 12 19.80 26.57 19.20
N ALA A 13 18.73 26.33 19.98
CA ALA A 13 18.25 24.98 20.26
C ALA A 13 17.70 24.29 18.99
N ALA A 14 16.96 25.02 18.15
CA ALA A 14 16.46 24.50 16.88
C ALA A 14 17.59 24.20 15.88
N PHE A 15 18.61 25.05 15.81
CA PHE A 15 19.76 24.86 14.94
C PHE A 15 20.63 23.65 15.38
N HIS A 16 20.79 23.43 16.67
CA HIS A 16 21.53 22.26 17.19
C HIS A 16 20.76 20.94 17.02
N SER A 17 19.42 20.95 17.07
CA SER A 17 18.61 19.77 16.79
C SER A 17 18.63 19.38 15.31
N LEU A 18 18.59 20.37 14.41
CA LEU A 18 18.75 20.17 12.96
C LEU A 18 20.14 19.63 12.61
N LEU A 19 21.20 20.14 13.23
CA LEU A 19 22.55 19.63 13.03
C LEU A 19 22.69 18.18 13.54
N ARG A 20 22.15 17.84 14.71
CA ARG A 20 22.21 16.48 15.25
C ARG A 20 21.42 15.50 14.40
N GLY A 21 20.22 15.85 13.93
CA GLY A 21 19.44 15.04 12.97
C GLY A 21 20.18 14.87 11.65
N GLY A 22 20.80 15.94 11.13
CA GLY A 22 21.60 15.89 9.91
C GLY A 22 22.83 14.99 10.00
N TRP A 23 23.54 14.98 11.14
CA TRP A 23 24.69 14.10 11.35
C TRP A 23 24.30 12.62 11.48
N ILE A 24 23.16 12.29 12.08
CA ILE A 24 22.66 10.90 12.15
C ILE A 24 22.27 10.41 10.77
N LEU A 25 21.58 11.24 9.99
CA LEU A 25 21.24 10.93 8.58
C LEU A 25 22.51 10.81 7.71
N ALA A 26 23.47 11.71 7.87
CA ALA A 26 24.74 11.66 7.14
C ALA A 26 25.59 10.45 7.53
N PHE A 27 25.63 10.06 8.80
CA PHE A 27 26.34 8.87 9.28
C PHE A 27 25.66 7.60 8.81
N ALA A 28 24.31 7.51 8.86
CA ALA A 28 23.56 6.40 8.30
C ALA A 28 23.77 6.29 6.78
N MET A 29 23.84 7.42 6.09
CA MET A 29 24.14 7.48 4.65
C MET A 29 25.57 7.05 4.33
N LEU A 30 26.55 7.40 5.18
CA LEU A 30 27.96 7.00 5.03
C LEU A 30 28.16 5.49 5.27
N VAL A 31 27.45 4.91 6.24
CA VAL A 31 27.47 3.46 6.51
C VAL A 31 26.83 2.68 5.37
N LEU A 32 25.77 3.22 4.76
CA LEU A 32 25.10 2.63 3.61
C LEU A 32 25.92 2.73 2.32
N LEU A 33 26.77 3.75 2.17
CA LEU A 33 27.64 3.95 0.99
C LEU A 33 28.86 3.01 0.94
N GLN A 34 29.23 2.39 2.04
CA GLN A 34 30.38 1.45 2.10
C GLN A 34 30.08 0.04 1.60
N ALA A 35 28.83 -0.25 1.22
CA ALA A 35 28.41 -1.59 0.80
C ALA A 35 28.66 -1.80 -0.70
N THR A 36 29.67 -2.58 -1.01
CA THR A 36 29.98 -3.08 -2.37
C THR A 36 28.80 -3.82 -3.00
N THR A 37 28.60 -3.62 -4.30
CA THR A 37 27.67 -4.27 -5.25
C THR A 37 26.60 -5.16 -4.63
N ALA A 38 25.36 -4.70 -4.57
CA ALA A 38 24.28 -5.52 -4.07
C ALA A 38 22.89 -5.04 -4.51
N TYR A 39 21.99 -5.98 -4.50
CA TYR A 39 20.70 -6.18 -5.11
C TYR A 39 19.52 -5.79 -4.20
N ALA A 40 18.41 -5.24 -4.71
CA ALA A 40 17.23 -4.86 -3.93
C ALA A 40 16.43 -6.08 -3.47
N LEU A 41 15.67 -5.97 -2.37
CA LEU A 41 15.24 -7.09 -1.56
C LEU A 41 16.17 -8.28 -1.81
N PRO A 42 17.32 -8.28 -1.16
CA PRO A 42 18.45 -9.12 -1.58
C PRO A 42 18.13 -10.61 -1.57
N ILE A 43 17.03 -11.01 -0.92
CA ILE A 43 16.57 -12.41 -0.82
C ILE A 43 16.37 -13.01 -2.21
N PHE A 44 15.48 -12.42 -3.02
CA PHE A 44 15.12 -12.98 -4.33
C PHE A 44 16.25 -12.82 -5.34
N ALA A 45 17.00 -11.73 -5.25
CA ALA A 45 18.19 -11.55 -6.08
C ALA A 45 19.28 -12.57 -5.72
N ARG A 46 19.52 -12.86 -4.43
CA ARG A 46 20.43 -13.94 -4.01
C ARG A 46 19.95 -15.31 -4.45
N GLN A 47 18.64 -15.58 -4.31
CA GLN A 47 18.04 -16.84 -4.70
C GLN A 47 18.15 -17.11 -6.21
N THR A 48 17.94 -16.10 -7.05
CA THR A 48 17.87 -16.24 -8.51
C THR A 48 19.17 -15.89 -9.24
N GLY A 49 20.11 -15.22 -8.56
CA GLY A 49 21.30 -14.65 -9.19
C GLY A 49 20.99 -13.47 -10.13
N GLN A 50 19.76 -12.95 -10.13
CA GLN A 50 19.29 -11.90 -11.03
C GLN A 50 19.33 -10.52 -10.37
N SER A 51 19.52 -9.49 -11.19
CA SER A 51 19.37 -8.09 -10.74
C SER A 51 17.91 -7.70 -10.59
N CYS A 52 17.65 -6.59 -9.88
CA CYS A 52 16.28 -6.14 -9.59
C CYS A 52 15.49 -5.77 -10.85
N VAL A 53 16.16 -5.24 -11.86
CA VAL A 53 15.54 -4.90 -13.16
C VAL A 53 15.05 -6.13 -13.92
N ALA A 54 15.56 -7.32 -13.62
CA ALA A 54 15.05 -8.55 -14.21
C ALA A 54 13.62 -8.86 -13.74
N CYS A 55 13.31 -8.54 -12.48
CA CYS A 55 12.01 -8.84 -11.86
C CYS A 55 11.08 -7.63 -11.79
N HIS A 56 11.63 -6.42 -11.62
CA HIS A 56 10.86 -5.20 -11.41
C HIS A 56 11.05 -4.21 -12.55
N ALA A 57 9.97 -3.71 -13.13
CA ALA A 57 10.01 -2.65 -14.12
C ALA A 57 10.64 -1.39 -13.52
N GLY A 58 11.79 -0.95 -14.07
CA GLY A 58 12.56 0.17 -13.50
C GLY A 58 13.38 -0.15 -12.24
N GLY A 59 13.37 -1.40 -11.73
CA GLY A 59 14.36 -1.92 -10.78
C GLY A 59 13.96 -1.95 -9.31
N GLN A 60 12.91 -1.22 -8.86
CA GLN A 60 12.52 -1.16 -7.43
C GLN A 60 11.02 -1.02 -7.19
N PHE A 61 10.22 -1.26 -8.18
CA PHE A 61 8.79 -0.99 -8.11
C PHE A 61 7.98 -2.24 -7.86
N PRO A 62 6.74 -2.11 -7.40
CA PRO A 62 5.86 -3.25 -7.29
C PRO A 62 5.55 -3.88 -8.65
N GLU A 63 5.59 -3.11 -9.75
CA GLU A 63 5.32 -3.61 -11.09
C GLU A 63 6.33 -4.68 -11.51
N LEU A 64 5.83 -5.86 -11.87
CA LEU A 64 6.66 -7.02 -12.20
C LEU A 64 6.82 -7.20 -13.72
N THR A 65 8.05 -7.30 -14.19
CA THR A 65 8.37 -7.74 -15.55
C THR A 65 7.81 -9.15 -15.83
N PRO A 66 7.77 -9.63 -17.08
CA PRO A 66 7.38 -11.03 -17.38
C PRO A 66 8.16 -12.06 -16.58
N TYR A 67 9.46 -11.84 -16.32
CA TYR A 67 10.27 -12.73 -15.50
C TYR A 67 9.88 -12.67 -14.00
N GLY A 68 9.67 -11.48 -13.48
CA GLY A 68 9.21 -11.30 -12.09
C GLY A 68 7.83 -11.89 -11.86
N ARG A 69 6.92 -11.77 -12.84
CA ARG A 69 5.60 -12.43 -12.79
C ARG A 69 5.73 -13.96 -12.79
N MET A 70 6.59 -14.51 -13.64
CA MET A 70 6.84 -15.95 -13.67
C MET A 70 7.42 -16.45 -12.35
N PHE A 71 8.36 -15.71 -11.74
CA PHE A 71 8.90 -16.02 -10.41
C PHE A 71 7.81 -16.07 -9.33
N LYS A 72 6.89 -15.11 -9.32
CA LYS A 72 5.75 -15.09 -8.39
C LYS A 72 4.72 -16.17 -8.69
N LEU A 73 4.39 -16.41 -9.97
CA LEU A 73 3.49 -17.48 -10.44
C LEU A 73 3.98 -18.88 -10.06
N THR A 74 5.29 -19.11 -10.11
CA THR A 74 5.90 -20.39 -9.72
C THR A 74 6.17 -20.47 -8.21
N GLY A 75 5.52 -19.63 -7.40
CA GLY A 75 5.54 -19.73 -5.95
C GLY A 75 6.88 -19.35 -5.34
N TYR A 76 7.61 -18.41 -5.92
CA TYR A 76 8.93 -17.97 -5.44
C TYR A 76 9.99 -19.09 -5.43
N THR A 77 9.83 -20.13 -6.25
CA THR A 77 10.66 -21.35 -6.18
C THR A 77 11.84 -21.36 -7.16
N LEU A 78 11.89 -20.43 -8.14
CA LEU A 78 12.98 -20.38 -9.11
C LEU A 78 14.31 -20.01 -8.42
N GLY A 79 15.39 -20.64 -8.85
CA GLY A 79 16.73 -20.45 -8.29
C GLY A 79 17.03 -21.38 -7.11
N GLU A 80 18.05 -21.02 -6.33
CA GLU A 80 18.56 -21.84 -5.23
C GLU A 80 18.07 -21.32 -3.87
N ARG A 81 18.01 -22.21 -2.89
CA ARG A 81 17.69 -21.84 -1.51
C ARG A 81 18.84 -21.02 -0.92
N THR A 82 18.50 -19.86 -0.34
CA THR A 82 19.47 -18.95 0.30
C THR A 82 18.98 -18.53 1.68
N ILE A 83 19.73 -17.63 2.35
CA ILE A 83 19.29 -17.01 3.61
C ILE A 83 18.01 -16.20 3.34
N PRO A 84 16.87 -16.56 3.97
CA PRO A 84 15.56 -16.05 3.60
C PRO A 84 15.19 -14.73 4.32
N ILE A 85 16.18 -13.87 4.64
CA ILE A 85 15.96 -12.64 5.44
C ILE A 85 16.42 -11.42 4.66
N ALA A 86 15.62 -10.37 4.69
CA ALA A 86 15.98 -9.00 4.31
C ALA A 86 15.29 -7.99 5.22
N ALA A 87 15.75 -6.75 5.20
CA ALA A 87 15.15 -5.64 5.93
C ALA A 87 15.00 -4.43 5.01
N MET A 88 14.06 -3.56 5.35
CA MET A 88 13.84 -2.29 4.67
C MET A 88 13.41 -1.25 5.72
N ALA A 89 13.69 0.02 5.44
CA ALA A 89 13.26 1.14 6.27
C ALA A 89 12.91 2.35 5.40
N ILE A 90 11.97 3.16 5.88
CA ILE A 90 11.61 4.45 5.29
C ILE A 90 11.75 5.54 6.34
N GLY A 91 12.49 6.59 5.96
CA GLY A 91 12.48 7.86 6.65
C GLY A 91 11.93 8.93 5.72
N ASP A 92 11.14 9.85 6.23
CA ASP A 92 10.49 10.85 5.39
C ASP A 92 10.25 12.20 6.08
N LEU A 93 9.76 13.14 5.29
CA LEU A 93 9.25 14.43 5.70
C LEU A 93 7.98 14.74 4.91
N SER A 94 6.90 15.00 5.61
CA SER A 94 5.63 15.42 5.03
C SER A 94 5.29 16.85 5.42
N GLN A 95 4.96 17.70 4.44
CA GLN A 95 4.55 19.07 4.64
C GLN A 95 3.21 19.32 3.98
N THR A 96 2.14 19.37 4.78
CA THR A 96 0.79 19.76 4.33
C THR A 96 0.69 21.27 4.28
N ARG A 97 0.02 21.81 3.28
CA ARG A 97 -0.11 23.24 3.02
C ARG A 97 -0.74 24.00 4.17
N VAL A 98 -1.85 23.51 4.71
CA VAL A 98 -2.53 24.06 5.89
C VAL A 98 -2.70 22.96 6.92
N ASN A 99 -1.91 23.03 7.99
CA ASN A 99 -1.87 21.98 9.02
C ASN A 99 -2.72 22.31 10.25
N ASN A 100 -3.53 23.37 10.22
CA ASN A 100 -4.37 23.74 11.34
C ASN A 100 -5.84 23.45 11.04
N ASP A 101 -6.56 22.99 12.06
CA ASP A 101 -8.03 22.91 12.06
C ASP A 101 -8.68 24.31 12.17
N SER A 102 -10.02 24.36 12.17
CA SER A 102 -10.78 25.60 12.33
C SER A 102 -10.57 26.30 13.67
N SER A 103 -10.11 25.57 14.69
CA SER A 103 -9.80 26.09 16.03
C SER A 103 -8.34 26.54 16.16
N GLY A 104 -7.53 26.38 15.09
CA GLY A 104 -6.11 26.74 15.06
C GLY A 104 -5.18 25.67 15.63
N ASN A 105 -5.67 24.49 15.98
CA ASN A 105 -4.84 23.39 16.46
C ASN A 105 -4.17 22.67 15.31
N PRO A 106 -2.92 22.17 15.46
CA PRO A 106 -2.27 21.39 14.42
C PRO A 106 -2.98 20.06 14.23
N ILE A 107 -3.35 19.76 12.98
CA ILE A 107 -3.95 18.48 12.58
C ILE A 107 -2.92 17.34 12.70
N ASN A 108 -1.67 17.64 12.34
CA ASN A 108 -0.56 16.72 12.50
C ASN A 108 0.63 17.41 13.19
N THR A 109 1.01 16.90 14.36
CA THR A 109 2.12 17.45 15.16
C THR A 109 3.51 17.19 14.54
N LYS A 110 3.60 16.31 13.55
CA LYS A 110 4.84 15.98 12.84
C LYS A 110 4.99 16.67 11.50
N ASN A 111 4.04 17.52 11.12
CA ASN A 111 4.07 18.25 9.86
C ASN A 111 5.36 19.06 9.69
N GLY A 112 6.06 18.86 8.57
CA GLY A 112 7.34 19.51 8.27
C GLY A 112 8.54 19.02 9.07
N LEU A 113 8.40 17.93 9.84
CA LEU A 113 9.50 17.33 10.59
C LEU A 113 9.97 16.05 9.91
N PRO A 114 11.30 15.79 9.85
CA PRO A 114 11.80 14.48 9.46
C PRO A 114 11.38 13.41 10.48
N ILE A 115 10.88 12.29 9.99
CA ILE A 115 10.49 11.15 10.81
C ILE A 115 11.13 9.87 10.30
N PHE A 116 11.29 8.90 11.19
CA PHE A 116 11.47 7.50 10.87
C PHE A 116 10.07 6.88 10.82
N ASP A 117 9.57 6.58 9.62
CA ASP A 117 8.19 6.20 9.43
C ASP A 117 7.96 4.74 9.81
N PHE A 118 8.58 3.83 9.06
CA PHE A 118 8.47 2.41 9.35
C PHE A 118 9.71 1.60 8.94
N ALA A 119 9.82 0.40 9.50
CA ALA A 119 10.78 -0.61 9.09
C ALA A 119 10.12 -1.96 8.92
N SER A 120 10.60 -2.75 7.96
CA SER A 120 10.10 -4.10 7.72
C SER A 120 11.21 -5.12 7.72
N ILE A 121 10.87 -6.31 8.23
CA ILE A 121 11.68 -7.52 8.10
C ILE A 121 10.92 -8.46 7.16
N PHE A 122 11.63 -9.04 6.20
CA PHE A 122 11.10 -9.99 5.25
C PHE A 122 11.66 -11.38 5.52
N LEU A 123 10.77 -12.37 5.52
CA LEU A 123 11.10 -13.79 5.46
C LEU A 123 10.52 -14.31 4.14
N ALA A 124 11.39 -14.56 3.15
CA ALA A 124 10.89 -14.90 1.82
C ALA A 124 11.84 -15.83 1.08
N GLY A 125 11.30 -16.57 0.12
CA GLY A 125 12.06 -17.41 -0.77
C GLY A 125 11.54 -18.83 -0.90
N LYS A 126 12.37 -19.65 -1.53
CA LYS A 126 12.12 -21.06 -1.81
C LYS A 126 12.21 -21.90 -0.53
N ILE A 127 11.13 -22.60 -0.19
CA ILE A 127 11.07 -23.59 0.89
C ILE A 127 11.34 -24.98 0.35
N THR A 128 10.65 -25.38 -0.73
CA THR A 128 10.86 -26.61 -1.51
C THR A 128 10.84 -26.27 -3.00
N ASP A 129 10.93 -27.27 -3.87
CA ASP A 129 10.81 -27.06 -5.32
C ASP A 129 9.39 -26.66 -5.76
N LYS A 130 8.40 -26.86 -4.91
CA LYS A 130 6.99 -26.52 -5.18
C LYS A 130 6.39 -25.54 -4.17
N ILE A 131 7.11 -25.19 -3.11
CA ILE A 131 6.61 -24.30 -2.04
C ILE A 131 7.57 -23.16 -1.84
N GLY A 132 7.05 -21.97 -1.82
CA GLY A 132 7.77 -20.76 -1.42
C GLY A 132 6.87 -19.79 -0.69
N ALA A 133 7.49 -18.76 -0.15
CA ALA A 133 6.82 -17.77 0.69
C ALA A 133 7.37 -16.37 0.48
N PHE A 134 6.50 -15.41 0.76
CA PHE A 134 6.83 -14.01 0.99
C PHE A 134 6.07 -13.58 2.25
N ALA A 135 6.78 -13.21 3.30
CA ALA A 135 6.20 -12.71 4.53
C ALA A 135 6.93 -11.44 4.96
N GLN A 136 6.17 -10.40 5.23
CA GLN A 136 6.62 -9.09 5.68
C GLN A 136 6.05 -8.80 7.06
N PHE A 137 6.91 -8.38 7.97
CA PHE A 137 6.56 -7.88 9.30
C PHE A 137 7.03 -6.43 9.38
N THR A 138 6.11 -5.53 9.70
CA THR A 138 6.39 -4.10 9.69
C THR A 138 6.22 -3.51 11.09
N TYR A 139 7.20 -2.74 11.51
CA TYR A 139 7.09 -1.82 12.63
C TYR A 139 6.67 -0.46 12.07
N THR A 140 5.47 -0.04 12.38
CA THR A 140 4.95 1.30 12.03
C THR A 140 5.07 2.20 13.24
N ASN A 141 5.85 3.27 13.12
CA ASN A 141 6.17 4.15 14.26
C ASN A 141 5.02 5.12 14.60
N TYR A 142 4.18 5.39 13.62
CA TYR A 142 3.05 6.33 13.73
C TYR A 142 1.71 5.63 13.47
N ASP A 143 1.51 4.48 14.12
CA ASP A 143 0.32 3.67 13.90
C ASP A 143 -0.93 4.33 14.49
N HIS A 144 -0.87 4.72 15.76
CA HIS A 144 -1.95 5.42 16.43
C HIS A 144 -1.43 6.44 17.43
N GLN A 145 -2.26 7.42 17.73
CA GLN A 145 -1.98 8.42 18.75
C GLN A 145 -2.77 8.10 20.03
N ASN A 146 -2.07 7.90 21.13
CA ASN A 146 -2.68 7.64 22.43
C ASN A 146 -3.52 8.82 22.87
N GLY A 147 -4.83 8.61 23.03
CA GLY A 147 -5.80 9.68 23.36
C GLY A 147 -5.62 10.35 24.72
N VAL A 148 -4.84 9.73 25.64
CA VAL A 148 -4.57 10.27 26.99
C VAL A 148 -3.24 11.05 27.00
N THR A 149 -2.20 10.45 26.43
CA THR A 149 -0.83 11.03 26.47
C THR A 149 -0.52 11.91 25.29
N ASN A 150 -1.34 11.88 24.23
CA ASN A 150 -1.14 12.55 22.96
C ASN A 150 0.19 12.15 22.25
N LYS A 151 0.76 11.00 22.64
CA LYS A 151 1.98 10.46 22.04
C LYS A 151 1.63 9.45 20.97
N TRP A 152 2.46 9.43 19.92
CA TRP A 152 2.41 8.38 18.92
C TRP A 152 2.95 7.07 19.51
N GLU A 153 2.29 5.98 19.22
CA GLU A 153 2.67 4.63 19.62
C GLU A 153 2.77 3.77 18.37
N GLY A 154 3.88 3.04 18.26
CA GLY A 154 4.12 2.12 17.16
C GLY A 154 4.18 0.69 17.66
N HIS A 155 3.92 -0.26 16.75
CA HIS A 155 4.02 -1.68 17.06
C HIS A 155 4.48 -2.50 15.86
N TRP A 156 4.89 -3.74 16.10
CA TRP A 156 5.14 -4.74 15.09
C TRP A 156 3.86 -5.49 14.73
N GLY A 157 3.58 -5.61 13.44
CA GLY A 157 2.48 -6.41 12.95
C GLY A 157 2.84 -7.20 11.70
N SER A 158 2.05 -8.20 11.37
CA SER A 158 2.09 -8.82 10.06
C SER A 158 1.66 -7.78 9.01
N ASP A 159 2.41 -7.72 7.93
CA ASP A 159 2.07 -6.90 6.76
C ASP A 159 1.69 -7.83 5.61
N ASN A 160 2.28 -7.70 4.44
CA ASN A 160 1.97 -8.57 3.31
C ASN A 160 2.56 -9.98 3.48
N THR A 161 1.71 -10.98 3.45
CA THR A 161 2.10 -12.39 3.55
C THR A 161 1.43 -13.18 2.43
N ASP A 162 2.23 -13.99 1.71
CA ASP A 162 1.79 -14.84 0.60
C ASP A 162 2.60 -16.14 0.56
N PHE A 163 1.97 -17.24 0.95
CA PHE A 163 2.52 -18.60 0.84
C PHE A 163 1.94 -19.28 -0.39
N ARG A 164 2.77 -19.96 -1.17
CA ARG A 164 2.34 -20.65 -2.38
C ARG A 164 2.82 -22.10 -2.44
N PHE A 165 1.91 -22.97 -2.85
CA PHE A 165 2.22 -24.29 -3.39
C PHE A 165 1.90 -24.28 -4.87
N VAL A 166 2.82 -24.70 -5.72
CA VAL A 166 2.69 -24.58 -7.18
C VAL A 166 3.12 -25.86 -7.86
N ASP A 167 2.36 -26.24 -8.89
CA ASP A 167 2.76 -27.23 -9.87
C ASP A 167 2.67 -26.68 -11.29
N ARG A 168 3.53 -27.16 -12.19
CA ARG A 168 3.55 -26.73 -13.59
C ARG A 168 3.55 -27.94 -14.50
N ILE A 169 2.60 -27.98 -15.42
CA ILE A 169 2.40 -29.04 -16.40
C ILE A 169 2.78 -28.46 -17.77
N ILE A 170 3.81 -29.02 -18.39
CA ILE A 170 4.28 -28.64 -19.72
C ILE A 170 4.00 -29.79 -20.66
N GLY A 171 3.19 -29.54 -21.69
CA GLY A 171 2.93 -30.45 -22.81
C GLY A 171 3.27 -29.79 -24.14
N GLU A 172 3.08 -30.53 -25.24
CA GLU A 172 3.42 -30.02 -26.61
C GLU A 172 2.67 -28.72 -26.97
N ALA A 173 1.42 -28.59 -26.56
CA ALA A 173 0.56 -27.43 -26.85
C ALA A 173 0.11 -26.66 -25.61
N ASN A 174 0.51 -27.08 -24.40
CA ASN A 174 0.00 -26.53 -23.16
C ASN A 174 1.12 -26.25 -22.16
N ASP A 175 1.13 -25.04 -21.62
CA ASP A 175 1.94 -24.63 -20.46
C ASP A 175 0.96 -24.16 -19.38
N LEU A 176 0.73 -24.98 -18.37
CA LEU A 176 -0.25 -24.73 -17.32
C LEU A 176 0.44 -24.68 -15.96
N ILE A 177 0.34 -23.55 -15.29
CA ILE A 177 0.71 -23.38 -13.88
C ILE A 177 -0.56 -23.46 -13.04
N LEU A 178 -0.54 -24.32 -12.04
CA LEU A 178 -1.59 -24.45 -11.02
C LEU A 178 -0.99 -24.12 -9.66
N GLY A 179 -1.65 -23.27 -8.89
CA GLY A 179 -1.16 -22.91 -7.57
C GLY A 179 -2.27 -22.80 -6.54
N VAL A 180 -1.86 -23.02 -5.29
CA VAL A 180 -2.64 -22.68 -4.09
C VAL A 180 -1.90 -21.56 -3.38
N THR A 181 -2.63 -20.56 -2.89
CA THR A 181 -2.10 -19.43 -2.15
C THR A 181 -2.79 -19.26 -0.81
N VAL A 182 -2.02 -18.86 0.22
CA VAL A 182 -2.52 -18.47 1.53
C VAL A 182 -1.92 -17.11 1.85
N HIS A 183 -2.78 -16.09 2.04
CA HIS A 183 -2.32 -14.71 2.15
C HIS A 183 -3.24 -13.87 3.05
N ASN A 184 -2.76 -12.71 3.50
CA ASN A 184 -3.42 -11.88 4.51
C ASN A 184 -3.88 -10.50 4.04
N ASN A 185 -3.80 -10.24 2.75
CA ASN A 185 -4.25 -8.98 2.17
C ASN A 185 -4.92 -9.27 0.83
N PRO A 186 -6.20 -8.96 0.62
CA PRO A 186 -6.83 -9.15 -0.67
C PRO A 186 -6.01 -8.50 -1.78
N THR A 187 -5.70 -9.28 -2.82
CA THR A 187 -4.91 -8.91 -4.00
C THR A 187 -3.39 -8.81 -3.83
N VAL A 188 -2.81 -9.06 -2.64
CA VAL A 188 -1.34 -9.17 -2.49
C VAL A 188 -0.76 -10.26 -3.39
N GLN A 189 -1.52 -11.32 -3.64
CA GLN A 189 -1.16 -12.43 -4.51
C GLN A 189 -1.18 -12.09 -6.00
N ASP A 190 -1.76 -10.96 -6.41
CA ASP A 190 -1.76 -10.52 -7.81
C ASP A 190 -0.35 -10.48 -8.39
N VAL A 191 -0.17 -11.12 -9.55
CA VAL A 191 1.16 -11.29 -10.15
C VAL A 191 1.61 -10.09 -10.99
N TRP A 192 0.72 -9.18 -11.33
CA TRP A 192 1.07 -7.91 -12.01
C TRP A 192 1.32 -6.78 -11.02
N ASN A 193 0.91 -6.97 -9.76
CA ASN A 193 0.94 -5.93 -8.73
C ASN A 193 0.19 -4.65 -9.17
N SER A 194 -0.92 -4.83 -9.88
CA SER A 194 -1.80 -3.76 -10.36
C SER A 194 -3.09 -3.65 -9.57
N ALA A 195 -3.47 -4.71 -8.86
CA ALA A 195 -4.67 -4.80 -8.04
C ALA A 195 -4.54 -4.04 -6.70
N PRO A 196 -5.62 -3.86 -5.91
CA PRO A 196 -5.68 -2.90 -4.81
C PRO A 196 -4.63 -2.97 -3.71
N ALA A 197 -4.08 -4.11 -3.35
CA ALA A 197 -2.99 -4.20 -2.37
C ALA A 197 -1.73 -3.38 -2.77
N TRP A 198 -1.59 -3.07 -4.06
CA TRP A 198 -0.48 -2.31 -4.63
C TRP A 198 -0.94 -0.90 -4.97
N GLY A 199 -0.47 0.08 -4.20
CA GLY A 199 -0.90 1.48 -4.33
C GLY A 199 -0.37 2.21 -5.56
N TYR A 200 -1.01 3.30 -5.95
CA TYR A 200 -0.60 4.21 -7.02
C TYR A 200 -0.52 5.65 -6.48
N PRO A 201 0.62 6.15 -6.08
CA PRO A 201 1.95 5.51 -5.97
C PRO A 201 2.01 4.52 -4.81
N TYR A 202 3.01 3.63 -4.85
CA TYR A 202 3.21 2.62 -3.80
C TYR A 202 3.73 3.20 -2.48
N ILE A 203 4.63 4.20 -2.57
CA ILE A 203 5.15 4.93 -1.40
C ILE A 203 4.41 6.26 -1.31
N SER A 204 3.83 6.55 -0.16
CA SER A 204 3.12 7.80 0.15
C SER A 204 3.27 8.16 1.62
N SER A 205 3.02 9.42 1.98
CA SER A 205 3.06 9.87 3.37
C SER A 205 2.08 9.09 4.25
N THR A 206 2.47 8.72 5.45
CA THR A 206 1.63 8.05 6.45
C THR A 206 1.06 8.99 7.50
N ILE A 207 1.68 10.15 7.69
CA ILE A 207 1.31 11.12 8.73
C ILE A 207 0.63 12.38 8.21
N SER A 208 0.50 12.55 6.89
CA SER A 208 -0.28 13.64 6.33
C SER A 208 -1.75 13.52 6.74
N PRO A 209 -2.48 14.61 7.00
CA PRO A 209 -3.93 14.56 7.25
C PRO A 209 -4.73 13.84 6.16
N VAL A 210 -4.11 13.72 5.00
CA VAL A 210 -4.65 13.09 3.79
C VAL A 210 -3.71 12.01 3.25
N ALA A 211 -2.90 11.45 4.12
CA ALA A 211 -1.96 10.37 3.80
C ALA A 211 -2.65 9.19 3.10
N LYS A 212 -3.85 8.88 3.55
CA LYS A 212 -4.73 7.92 2.89
C LYS A 212 -5.83 8.72 2.21
N ILE A 213 -6.03 8.47 0.92
CA ILE A 213 -7.19 9.02 0.23
C ILE A 213 -8.42 8.56 1.00
N PRO A 214 -9.22 9.48 1.53
CA PRO A 214 -10.34 9.12 2.37
C PRO A 214 -11.40 8.38 1.57
N ASN A 215 -12.13 7.51 2.24
CA ASN A 215 -13.31 6.83 1.70
C ASN A 215 -13.00 6.01 0.46
N LEU A 216 -12.27 4.92 0.63
CA LEU A 216 -11.97 3.94 -0.40
C LEU A 216 -12.87 2.71 -0.29
N PRO A 217 -13.15 2.01 -1.41
CA PRO A 217 -13.71 0.67 -1.39
C PRO A 217 -12.96 -0.25 -0.43
N VAL A 218 -13.68 -1.17 0.22
CA VAL A 218 -13.13 -2.07 1.24
C VAL A 218 -11.93 -2.87 0.72
N ILE A 219 -11.93 -3.28 -0.55
CA ILE A 219 -10.81 -3.99 -1.16
C ILE A 219 -9.54 -3.12 -1.26
N GLU A 220 -9.64 -1.79 -1.20
CA GLU A 220 -8.51 -0.86 -1.29
C GLU A 220 -7.86 -0.56 0.08
N GLY A 221 -7.65 -1.57 0.92
CA GLY A 221 -6.83 -1.50 2.11
C GLY A 221 -7.53 -1.79 3.44
N SER A 222 -8.87 -1.77 3.52
CA SER A 222 -9.58 -1.98 4.79
C SER A 222 -9.43 -3.41 5.36
N LEU A 223 -9.07 -4.37 4.52
CA LEU A 223 -8.87 -5.76 4.89
C LEU A 223 -7.40 -6.16 4.97
N ALA A 224 -6.47 -5.25 4.67
CA ALA A 224 -5.04 -5.53 4.68
C ALA A 224 -4.61 -5.96 6.08
N SER A 225 -3.98 -7.14 6.18
CA SER A 225 -3.51 -7.72 7.44
C SER A 225 -4.59 -7.86 8.53
N GLN A 226 -5.86 -7.99 8.11
CA GLN A 226 -7.01 -8.22 9.00
C GLN A 226 -7.70 -9.54 8.68
N VAL A 227 -7.36 -10.14 7.54
CA VAL A 227 -8.00 -11.36 7.03
C VAL A 227 -6.96 -12.41 6.64
N ALA A 228 -7.40 -13.67 6.59
CA ALA A 228 -6.69 -14.79 6.00
C ALA A 228 -7.47 -15.30 4.78
N GLY A 229 -6.82 -15.33 3.63
CA GLY A 229 -7.35 -15.84 2.38
C GLY A 229 -6.71 -17.17 2.00
N VAL A 230 -7.52 -18.13 1.60
CA VAL A 230 -7.06 -19.40 1.00
C VAL A 230 -7.66 -19.50 -0.39
N GLY A 231 -6.81 -19.62 -1.40
CA GLY A 231 -7.24 -19.63 -2.79
C GLY A 231 -6.44 -20.52 -3.70
N GLY A 232 -7.00 -20.74 -4.89
CA GLY A 232 -6.34 -21.42 -5.98
C GLY A 232 -6.29 -20.56 -7.23
N TYR A 233 -5.24 -20.70 -8.01
CA TYR A 233 -5.08 -20.01 -9.28
C TYR A 233 -4.54 -20.91 -10.37
N LEU A 234 -4.80 -20.50 -11.61
CA LEU A 234 -4.21 -21.09 -12.79
C LEU A 234 -3.64 -20.00 -13.71
N TYR A 235 -2.60 -20.36 -14.45
CA TYR A 235 -2.07 -19.54 -15.53
C TYR A 235 -1.81 -20.43 -16.75
N TRP A 236 -2.57 -20.20 -17.81
CA TRP A 236 -2.58 -21.05 -18.99
C TRP A 236 -1.95 -20.36 -20.20
N ASN A 237 -0.99 -21.03 -20.82
CA ASN A 237 -0.30 -20.62 -22.05
C ASN A 237 0.21 -19.20 -22.01
N LYS A 238 0.66 -18.75 -20.82
CA LYS A 238 1.16 -17.38 -20.61
C LYS A 238 0.19 -16.28 -21.04
N THR A 239 -1.10 -16.58 -21.10
CA THR A 239 -2.12 -15.68 -21.62
C THR A 239 -3.29 -15.51 -20.67
N VAL A 240 -3.82 -16.59 -20.10
CA VAL A 240 -5.03 -16.55 -19.27
C VAL A 240 -4.67 -16.85 -17.83
N TYR A 241 -5.01 -15.94 -16.93
CA TYR A 241 -4.96 -16.11 -15.47
C TYR A 241 -6.37 -16.19 -14.91
N ALA A 242 -6.61 -17.09 -13.98
CA ALA A 242 -7.83 -17.11 -13.18
C ALA A 242 -7.53 -17.50 -11.74
N GLU A 243 -8.30 -16.96 -10.80
CA GLU A 243 -8.14 -17.17 -9.36
C GLU A 243 -9.47 -17.14 -8.64
N LEU A 244 -9.58 -17.98 -7.61
CA LEU A 244 -10.65 -17.96 -6.62
C LEU A 244 -10.04 -18.06 -5.22
N THR A 245 -10.48 -17.20 -4.31
CA THR A 245 -10.02 -17.14 -2.91
C THR A 245 -11.22 -16.97 -1.99
N ALA A 246 -11.17 -17.61 -0.81
CA ALA A 246 -12.11 -17.38 0.27
C ALA A 246 -11.39 -16.72 1.44
N TYR A 247 -11.93 -15.60 1.92
CA TYR A 247 -11.39 -14.86 3.07
C TYR A 247 -12.19 -15.11 4.33
N SER A 248 -11.50 -15.25 5.44
CA SER A 248 -12.03 -15.20 6.81
C SER A 248 -11.23 -14.21 7.65
N THR A 249 -11.67 -13.91 8.86
CA THR A 249 -10.92 -13.11 9.82
C THR A 249 -9.55 -13.74 10.11
N ALA A 250 -8.52 -12.92 10.25
CA ALA A 250 -7.18 -13.37 10.65
C ALA A 250 -7.11 -13.57 12.18
N ASP A 251 -7.91 -14.51 12.69
CA ASP A 251 -7.97 -14.88 14.11
C ASP A 251 -7.69 -16.40 14.33
N GLY A 252 -7.67 -16.83 15.56
CA GLY A 252 -7.39 -18.21 15.91
C GLY A 252 -6.07 -18.70 15.31
N ILE A 253 -6.10 -19.76 14.51
CA ILE A 253 -4.91 -20.31 13.85
C ILE A 253 -4.29 -19.38 12.82
N TRP A 254 -5.02 -18.35 12.35
CA TRP A 254 -4.57 -17.34 11.40
C TRP A 254 -4.07 -16.05 12.06
N SER A 255 -4.06 -15.97 13.39
CA SER A 255 -3.70 -14.74 14.12
C SER A 255 -2.29 -14.20 13.78
N PHE A 256 -1.36 -15.05 13.36
CA PHE A 256 -0.03 -14.66 12.90
C PHE A 256 -0.04 -13.83 11.61
N MET A 257 -1.16 -13.79 10.89
CA MET A 257 -1.39 -12.98 9.71
C MET A 257 -2.02 -11.62 10.01
N SER A 258 -2.41 -11.37 11.27
CA SER A 258 -3.00 -10.12 11.71
C SER A 258 -1.94 -9.06 12.01
N HIS A 259 -2.23 -7.81 11.64
CA HIS A 259 -1.48 -6.64 12.11
C HIS A 259 -1.88 -6.24 13.54
N GLY A 260 -3.01 -6.78 14.04
CA GLY A 260 -3.60 -6.36 15.30
C GLY A 260 -4.64 -5.25 15.11
N ASN A 261 -5.05 -4.64 16.23
CA ASN A 261 -5.96 -3.52 16.24
C ASN A 261 -5.25 -2.21 16.62
N ALA A 262 -5.94 -1.09 16.40
CA ALA A 262 -5.43 0.25 16.70
C ALA A 262 -5.12 0.51 18.20
N GLN A 263 -5.46 -0.42 19.09
CA GLN A 263 -5.14 -0.36 20.52
C GLN A 263 -3.85 -1.12 20.86
N GLY A 264 -3.08 -1.55 19.84
CA GLY A 264 -1.81 -2.25 20.03
C GLY A 264 -1.95 -3.73 20.42
N ASN A 265 -3.14 -4.32 20.33
CA ASN A 265 -3.33 -5.74 20.58
C ASN A 265 -3.11 -6.53 19.27
N ALA A 266 -1.90 -7.05 19.08
CA ALA A 266 -1.52 -7.82 17.90
C ALA A 266 -2.32 -9.13 17.71
N ALA A 267 -2.97 -9.63 18.75
CA ALA A 267 -3.71 -10.90 18.69
C ALA A 267 -5.14 -10.77 18.14
N HIS A 268 -5.66 -9.55 18.03
CA HIS A 268 -7.03 -9.31 17.62
C HIS A 268 -7.10 -8.39 16.43
N PRO A 269 -7.60 -8.86 15.26
CA PRO A 269 -7.86 -8.00 14.12
C PRO A 269 -8.85 -6.87 14.47
N GLN A 270 -8.75 -5.75 13.77
CA GLN A 270 -9.72 -4.66 13.86
C GLN A 270 -11.00 -4.97 13.09
N THR A 271 -10.90 -5.77 12.02
CA THR A 271 -12.01 -6.11 11.12
C THR A 271 -12.37 -7.58 11.24
N TYR A 272 -13.62 -7.87 11.57
CA TYR A 272 -14.14 -9.22 11.69
C TYR A 272 -15.17 -9.54 10.61
N LEU A 273 -14.96 -10.65 9.91
CA LEU A 273 -15.79 -11.12 8.82
C LEU A 273 -16.76 -12.21 9.30
N ARG A 274 -17.98 -12.19 8.75
CA ARG A 274 -18.93 -13.28 8.95
C ARG A 274 -18.73 -14.35 7.87
N GLY A 275 -18.28 -15.53 8.29
CA GLY A 275 -18.12 -16.69 7.42
C GLY A 275 -16.98 -16.54 6.40
N TYR A 276 -17.11 -17.24 5.28
CA TYR A 276 -16.15 -17.18 4.17
C TYR A 276 -16.63 -16.20 3.10
N ASN A 277 -15.73 -15.33 2.66
CA ASN A 277 -16.03 -14.21 1.81
C ASN A 277 -15.25 -14.37 0.48
N PRO A 278 -15.94 -14.56 -0.65
CA PRO A 278 -15.30 -14.92 -1.90
C PRO A 278 -14.66 -13.72 -2.60
N TYR A 279 -13.49 -13.98 -3.18
CA TYR A 279 -12.81 -13.16 -4.17
C TYR A 279 -12.58 -13.98 -5.42
N ALA A 280 -12.73 -13.37 -6.60
CA ALA A 280 -12.37 -13.97 -7.87
C ALA A 280 -11.66 -12.97 -8.77
N ARG A 281 -10.72 -13.45 -9.60
CA ARG A 281 -10.02 -12.66 -10.61
C ARG A 281 -9.86 -13.44 -11.90
N ILE A 282 -9.97 -12.75 -13.02
CA ILE A 282 -9.55 -13.20 -14.33
C ILE A 282 -8.67 -12.11 -14.96
N ALA A 283 -7.60 -12.50 -15.68
CA ALA A 283 -6.79 -11.57 -16.43
C ALA A 283 -6.29 -12.20 -17.73
N LEU A 284 -6.13 -11.35 -18.75
CA LEU A 284 -5.51 -11.70 -20.02
C LEU A 284 -4.23 -10.91 -20.16
N THR A 285 -3.16 -11.57 -20.55
CA THR A 285 -1.86 -10.93 -20.77
C THR A 285 -1.25 -11.30 -22.11
N ARG A 286 -0.43 -10.39 -22.63
CA ARG A 286 0.35 -10.61 -23.83
C ARG A 286 1.71 -9.93 -23.71
N ASP A 287 2.76 -10.69 -24.02
CA ASP A 287 4.14 -10.19 -24.12
C ASP A 287 4.59 -10.26 -25.59
N TRP A 288 5.20 -9.17 -26.12
CA TRP A 288 5.74 -9.12 -27.48
C TRP A 288 6.92 -8.17 -27.59
N GLY A 289 8.08 -8.68 -27.93
CA GLY A 289 9.33 -7.90 -27.94
C GLY A 289 9.57 -7.25 -26.57
N PRO A 290 9.80 -5.93 -26.52
CA PRO A 290 9.98 -5.22 -25.24
C PRO A 290 8.65 -4.84 -24.54
N HIS A 291 7.53 -5.22 -25.08
CA HIS A 291 6.21 -4.82 -24.60
C HIS A 291 5.54 -5.93 -23.80
N SER A 292 4.83 -5.54 -22.77
CA SER A 292 3.92 -6.39 -22.00
C SER A 292 2.62 -5.66 -21.72
N ALA A 293 1.49 -6.32 -21.89
CA ALA A 293 0.18 -5.75 -21.58
C ALA A 293 -0.70 -6.76 -20.86
N MET A 294 -1.53 -6.27 -19.95
CA MET A 294 -2.53 -7.04 -19.22
C MET A 294 -3.82 -6.25 -19.10
N VAL A 295 -4.94 -6.94 -19.15
CA VAL A 295 -6.25 -6.45 -18.72
C VAL A 295 -6.86 -7.48 -17.80
N GLY A 296 -7.47 -7.04 -16.71
CA GLY A 296 -8.05 -7.91 -15.69
C GLY A 296 -9.39 -7.40 -15.17
N ALA A 297 -10.12 -8.31 -14.55
CA ALA A 297 -11.32 -8.02 -13.77
C ALA A 297 -11.30 -8.84 -12.49
N PHE A 298 -11.86 -8.28 -11.41
CA PHE A 298 -11.94 -8.96 -10.12
C PHE A 298 -13.21 -8.57 -9.38
N LEU A 299 -13.59 -9.40 -8.42
CA LEU A 299 -14.70 -9.13 -7.53
C LEU A 299 -14.37 -9.60 -6.11
N LEU A 300 -14.92 -8.89 -5.13
CA LEU A 300 -14.88 -9.27 -3.72
C LEU A 300 -16.29 -9.11 -3.12
N ASN A 301 -16.71 -10.04 -2.29
CA ASN A 301 -17.94 -9.93 -1.51
C ASN A 301 -17.64 -10.24 -0.06
N VAL A 302 -17.79 -9.24 0.83
CA VAL A 302 -17.49 -9.38 2.26
C VAL A 302 -18.65 -8.93 3.14
N ASN A 303 -18.79 -9.63 4.28
CA ASN A 303 -19.74 -9.33 5.33
C ASN A 303 -18.97 -9.00 6.60
N ILE A 304 -19.01 -7.74 7.05
CA ILE A 304 -18.24 -7.20 8.17
C ILE A 304 -19.16 -7.00 9.36
N TYR A 305 -18.76 -7.52 10.53
CA TYR A 305 -19.43 -7.22 11.80
C TYR A 305 -19.16 -5.77 12.21
N PRO A 306 -20.14 -5.07 12.81
CA PRO A 306 -19.90 -3.78 13.45
C PRO A 306 -19.01 -3.94 14.66
N ASN A 307 -18.27 -2.90 14.99
CA ASN A 307 -17.48 -2.81 16.21
C ASN A 307 -18.22 -1.95 17.26
N ASP A 308 -17.99 -2.25 18.53
CA ASP A 308 -18.37 -1.37 19.63
C ASP A 308 -17.42 -0.16 19.75
N SER A 309 -17.66 0.71 20.73
CA SER A 309 -16.82 1.89 21.00
C SER A 309 -15.38 1.54 21.40
N SER A 310 -15.13 0.29 21.80
CA SER A 310 -13.80 -0.23 22.15
C SER A 310 -13.14 -0.98 21.00
N GLN A 311 -13.70 -0.89 19.78
CA GLN A 311 -13.24 -1.56 18.57
C GLN A 311 -13.30 -3.11 18.60
N PHE A 312 -14.18 -3.67 19.44
CA PHE A 312 -14.45 -5.11 19.44
C PHE A 312 -15.71 -5.44 18.62
N PRO A 313 -15.73 -6.60 17.93
CA PRO A 313 -16.85 -6.98 17.09
C PRO A 313 -18.10 -7.33 17.91
N ILE A 314 -19.25 -6.88 17.43
CA ILE A 314 -20.55 -7.19 18.02
C ILE A 314 -21.20 -8.33 17.25
N PHE A 315 -20.85 -9.57 17.59
CA PHE A 315 -21.31 -10.80 16.88
C PHE A 315 -22.82 -11.06 16.98
N THR A 316 -23.51 -10.43 17.92
CA THR A 316 -24.97 -10.57 18.12
C THR A 316 -25.79 -9.66 17.19
N GLN A 317 -25.15 -8.75 16.49
CA GLN A 317 -25.78 -7.88 15.53
C GLN A 317 -25.63 -8.39 14.09
N GLY A 318 -26.33 -7.76 13.15
CA GLY A 318 -26.18 -8.04 11.73
C GLY A 318 -24.81 -7.60 11.20
N VAL A 319 -24.62 -7.72 9.91
CA VAL A 319 -23.38 -7.32 9.21
C VAL A 319 -23.69 -6.28 8.15
N THR A 320 -22.72 -5.40 7.92
CA THR A 320 -22.66 -4.59 6.70
C THR A 320 -22.04 -5.42 5.59
N ARG A 321 -22.68 -5.43 4.43
CA ARG A 321 -22.24 -6.18 3.25
C ARG A 321 -21.64 -5.24 2.22
N TYR A 322 -20.43 -5.58 1.77
CA TYR A 322 -19.72 -4.87 0.71
C TYR A 322 -19.53 -5.78 -0.50
N ARG A 323 -19.73 -5.23 -1.69
CA ARG A 323 -19.50 -5.93 -2.96
C ARG A 323 -18.69 -5.02 -3.88
N ASP A 324 -17.44 -5.41 -4.11
CA ASP A 324 -16.51 -4.69 -4.96
C ASP A 324 -16.39 -5.38 -6.32
N TYR A 325 -16.54 -4.61 -7.38
CA TYR A 325 -16.31 -5.01 -8.76
C TYR A 325 -15.18 -4.15 -9.30
N GLY A 326 -14.09 -4.78 -9.72
CA GLY A 326 -12.91 -4.08 -10.21
C GLY A 326 -12.50 -4.49 -11.60
N MET A 327 -11.89 -3.55 -12.29
CA MET A 327 -11.17 -3.76 -13.54
C MET A 327 -9.79 -3.09 -13.42
N ASP A 328 -8.78 -3.71 -14.00
CA ASP A 328 -7.44 -3.15 -14.06
C ASP A 328 -6.77 -3.44 -15.40
N ALA A 329 -5.78 -2.61 -15.71
CA ALA A 329 -4.95 -2.76 -16.88
C ALA A 329 -3.53 -2.29 -16.58
N GLN A 330 -2.55 -2.95 -17.20
CA GLN A 330 -1.15 -2.57 -17.14
C GLN A 330 -0.53 -2.68 -18.52
N TYR A 331 0.32 -1.69 -18.85
CA TYR A 331 1.20 -1.74 -20.01
C TYR A 331 2.62 -1.43 -19.56
N GLU A 332 3.58 -2.16 -20.10
CA GLU A 332 5.01 -1.99 -19.86
C GLU A 332 5.78 -1.97 -21.17
N TYR A 333 6.76 -1.07 -21.25
CA TYR A 333 7.81 -1.07 -22.26
C TYR A 333 9.14 -1.27 -21.52
N LEU A 334 9.81 -2.40 -21.80
CA LEU A 334 10.97 -2.90 -21.06
C LEU A 334 12.17 -3.04 -22.00
N LEU A 335 12.79 -1.92 -22.36
CA LEU A 335 14.00 -1.92 -23.19
C LEU A 335 15.01 -0.90 -22.65
N GLU A 336 16.11 -1.39 -22.10
CA GLU A 336 17.17 -0.51 -21.60
C GLU A 336 17.68 0.45 -22.69
N PRO A 337 17.95 1.72 -22.33
CA PRO A 337 17.93 2.30 -20.98
C PRO A 337 16.57 2.82 -20.53
N HIS A 338 15.50 2.55 -21.25
CA HIS A 338 14.16 3.11 -21.04
C HIS A 338 13.20 2.07 -20.47
N THR A 339 12.51 2.41 -19.39
CA THR A 339 11.39 1.62 -18.88
C THR A 339 10.18 2.54 -18.74
N ILE A 340 9.05 2.14 -19.30
CA ILE A 340 7.78 2.85 -19.18
C ILE A 340 6.77 1.89 -18.59
N THR A 341 5.99 2.34 -17.61
CA THR A 341 4.84 1.61 -17.10
C THR A 341 3.61 2.51 -17.08
N ALA A 342 2.47 1.97 -17.45
CA ALA A 342 1.18 2.63 -17.33
C ALA A 342 0.18 1.67 -16.69
N GLN A 343 -0.55 2.15 -15.70
CA GLN A 343 -1.53 1.37 -14.95
C GLN A 343 -2.84 2.13 -14.84
N ALA A 344 -3.93 1.40 -14.91
CA ALA A 344 -5.28 1.88 -14.66
C ALA A 344 -6.02 0.89 -13.79
N ARG A 345 -6.81 1.38 -12.82
CA ARG A 345 -7.68 0.58 -11.98
C ARG A 345 -8.95 1.33 -11.67
N TYR A 346 -10.07 0.65 -11.81
CA TYR A 346 -11.38 1.13 -11.41
C TYR A 346 -12.03 0.10 -10.49
N VAL A 347 -12.62 0.56 -9.40
CA VAL A 347 -13.38 -0.26 -8.45
C VAL A 347 -14.70 0.42 -8.18
N ARG A 348 -15.80 -0.33 -8.30
CA ARG A 348 -17.12 0.05 -7.81
C ARG A 348 -17.47 -0.82 -6.61
N GLU A 349 -17.76 -0.18 -5.49
CA GLU A 349 -18.30 -0.80 -4.28
C GLU A 349 -19.80 -0.53 -4.15
N ASN A 350 -20.55 -1.57 -3.83
CA ASN A 350 -21.93 -1.46 -3.37
C ASN A 350 -21.99 -1.84 -1.89
N ILE A 351 -22.51 -0.93 -1.07
CA ILE A 351 -22.67 -1.10 0.38
C ILE A 351 -24.14 -1.42 0.67
N HIS A 352 -24.38 -2.45 1.48
CA HIS A 352 -25.70 -2.76 2.02
C HIS A 352 -25.62 -2.88 3.53
N ASP A 353 -26.19 -1.91 4.21
CA ASP A 353 -26.13 -1.71 5.66
C ASP A 353 -27.53 -1.63 6.28
N PRO A 354 -28.23 -2.78 6.40
CA PRO A 354 -29.63 -2.82 6.82
C PRO A 354 -29.86 -2.36 8.26
N ASN A 355 -28.80 -2.26 9.05
CA ASN A 355 -28.87 -1.90 10.48
C ASN A 355 -28.26 -0.51 10.76
N ASN A 356 -27.88 0.23 9.75
CA ASN A 356 -27.30 1.57 9.84
C ASN A 356 -26.06 1.63 10.77
N PHE A 357 -25.12 0.69 10.59
CA PHE A 357 -23.86 0.69 11.35
C PHE A 357 -22.81 1.64 10.75
N VAL A 358 -22.84 1.81 9.44
CA VAL A 358 -21.91 2.63 8.67
C VAL A 358 -22.62 3.80 8.00
N LEU A 359 -23.80 3.54 7.44
CA LEU A 359 -24.65 4.53 6.79
C LEU A 359 -25.77 4.97 7.74
N SER A 360 -26.13 6.26 7.74
CA SER A 360 -27.24 6.77 8.56
C SER A 360 -28.45 7.20 7.75
N ASP A 361 -28.22 7.68 6.53
CA ASP A 361 -29.29 8.30 5.71
C ASP A 361 -29.97 7.28 4.80
N SER A 362 -29.34 6.13 4.57
CA SER A 362 -29.84 5.05 3.71
C SER A 362 -29.27 3.70 4.16
N THR A 363 -30.00 2.62 3.91
CA THR A 363 -29.48 1.25 4.08
C THR A 363 -28.61 0.78 2.93
N SER A 364 -28.36 1.63 1.94
CA SER A 364 -27.54 1.29 0.76
C SER A 364 -26.75 2.50 0.28
N GLY A 365 -25.50 2.26 -0.07
CA GLY A 365 -24.59 3.26 -0.61
C GLY A 365 -23.68 2.67 -1.69
N ASN A 366 -22.91 3.54 -2.33
CA ASN A 366 -21.89 3.13 -3.28
C ASN A 366 -20.66 4.03 -3.20
N LEU A 367 -19.52 3.45 -3.60
CA LEU A 367 -18.26 4.17 -3.86
C LEU A 367 -17.72 3.73 -5.22
N ASP A 368 -17.15 4.67 -5.95
CA ASP A 368 -16.41 4.43 -7.18
C ASP A 368 -14.98 5.00 -7.01
N SER A 369 -13.98 4.21 -7.27
CA SER A 369 -12.56 4.59 -7.19
C SER A 369 -11.87 4.38 -8.53
N LEU A 370 -11.28 5.45 -9.07
CA LEU A 370 -10.43 5.40 -10.27
C LEU A 370 -9.01 5.79 -9.89
N ARG A 371 -8.06 4.95 -10.28
CA ARG A 371 -6.62 5.16 -10.13
C ARG A 371 -5.94 5.04 -11.48
N LEU A 372 -5.11 6.01 -11.82
CA LEU A 372 -4.24 5.96 -12.98
C LEU A 372 -2.81 6.26 -12.54
N LYS A 373 -1.83 5.61 -13.17
CA LYS A 373 -0.41 5.90 -12.97
C LYS A 373 0.35 5.69 -14.27
N ALA A 374 1.24 6.61 -14.57
CA ALA A 374 2.26 6.43 -15.59
C ALA A 374 3.62 6.75 -14.98
N SER A 375 4.64 5.96 -15.30
CA SER A 375 6.02 6.21 -14.89
C SER A 375 7.00 5.93 -16.00
N TYR A 376 8.08 6.72 -16.00
CA TYR A 376 9.23 6.56 -16.88
C TYR A 376 10.49 6.49 -16.03
N VAL A 377 11.32 5.49 -16.29
CA VAL A 377 12.60 5.29 -15.59
C VAL A 377 13.72 5.19 -16.62
N TYR A 378 14.75 5.98 -16.42
CA TYR A 378 15.95 6.01 -17.27
C TYR A 378 17.10 5.31 -16.55
N GLN A 379 17.72 4.32 -17.22
CA GLN A 379 18.85 3.52 -16.73
C GLN A 379 18.61 2.86 -15.36
N ALA A 380 17.36 2.57 -14.99
CA ALA A 380 16.98 2.11 -13.65
C ALA A 380 17.53 2.99 -12.50
N LYS A 381 17.74 4.30 -12.78
CA LYS A 381 18.33 5.27 -11.83
C LYS A 381 17.48 6.53 -11.63
N TYR A 382 16.93 7.08 -12.69
CA TYR A 382 16.22 8.34 -12.64
C TYR A 382 14.80 8.12 -13.12
N GLY A 383 13.85 8.53 -12.35
CA GLY A 383 12.45 8.32 -12.71
C GLY A 383 11.55 9.49 -12.42
N ILE A 384 10.47 9.52 -13.18
CA ILE A 384 9.32 10.39 -12.96
C ILE A 384 8.06 9.55 -12.97
N SER A 385 7.09 9.91 -12.18
CA SER A 385 5.75 9.33 -12.27
C SER A 385 4.66 10.38 -12.11
N LEU A 386 3.50 10.10 -12.65
CA LEU A 386 2.30 10.86 -12.46
C LEU A 386 1.15 9.90 -12.12
N SER A 387 0.54 10.10 -10.99
CA SER A 387 -0.67 9.38 -10.59
C SER A 387 -1.87 10.32 -10.55
N PHE A 388 -3.03 9.79 -10.88
CA PHE A 388 -4.33 10.43 -10.75
C PHE A 388 -5.24 9.55 -9.91
N PHE A 389 -6.03 10.18 -9.06
CA PHE A 389 -7.06 9.49 -8.29
C PHE A 389 -8.38 10.26 -8.31
N ASN A 390 -9.46 9.52 -8.33
CA ASN A 390 -10.80 10.05 -8.21
C ASN A 390 -11.69 9.05 -7.48
N THR A 391 -12.22 9.45 -6.33
CA THR A 391 -13.24 8.71 -5.60
C THR A 391 -14.53 9.48 -5.65
N THR A 392 -15.65 8.81 -5.93
CA THR A 392 -17.01 9.38 -5.90
C THR A 392 -17.95 8.40 -5.22
N GLY A 393 -19.09 8.85 -4.71
CA GLY A 393 -20.06 7.96 -4.08
C GLY A 393 -21.34 8.67 -3.67
N SER A 394 -22.26 7.87 -3.16
CA SER A 394 -23.52 8.39 -2.59
C SER A 394 -23.24 9.19 -1.31
N PRO A 395 -23.99 10.26 -1.05
CA PRO A 395 -23.85 11.01 0.19
C PRO A 395 -24.38 10.22 1.39
N ASP A 396 -23.77 10.46 2.54
CA ASP A 396 -24.26 9.97 3.84
C ASP A 396 -23.69 10.83 4.98
N SER A 397 -24.56 11.29 5.88
CA SER A 397 -24.19 12.27 6.92
C SER A 397 -23.33 11.69 8.03
N ALA A 398 -23.42 10.41 8.35
CA ALA A 398 -22.58 9.75 9.35
C ALA A 398 -21.25 9.31 8.72
N ALA A 399 -21.31 8.59 7.60
CA ALA A 399 -20.13 8.05 6.94
C ALA A 399 -19.17 9.16 6.50
N TYR A 400 -19.69 10.33 6.09
CA TYR A 400 -18.89 11.44 5.56
C TYR A 400 -19.09 12.74 6.35
N SER A 401 -19.15 12.64 7.67
CA SER A 401 -19.37 13.76 8.59
C SER A 401 -18.32 14.88 8.51
N GLY A 402 -17.13 14.59 7.95
CA GLY A 402 -16.11 15.60 7.64
C GLY A 402 -16.39 16.45 6.39
N SER A 403 -17.49 16.18 5.69
CA SER A 403 -17.94 16.87 4.48
C SER A 403 -19.16 17.74 4.77
N ALA A 404 -19.13 19.01 4.37
CA ALA A 404 -20.28 19.92 4.52
C ALA A 404 -21.50 19.52 3.66
N ASN A 405 -21.29 18.73 2.61
CA ASN A 405 -22.34 18.23 1.72
C ASN A 405 -22.50 16.69 1.80
N PHE A 406 -21.83 16.07 2.77
CA PHE A 406 -21.87 14.63 3.06
C PHE A 406 -21.47 13.72 1.90
N HIS A 407 -20.65 14.21 0.96
CA HIS A 407 -20.13 13.42 -0.16
C HIS A 407 -18.69 12.94 0.08
N PRO A 408 -18.33 11.70 -0.31
CA PRO A 408 -16.97 11.18 -0.22
C PRO A 408 -16.03 11.72 -1.30
N ASN A 409 -16.53 12.47 -2.27
CA ASN A 409 -15.87 12.78 -3.54
C ASN A 409 -14.53 13.45 -3.33
N THR A 410 -13.43 12.77 -3.73
CA THR A 410 -12.06 13.26 -3.57
C THR A 410 -11.29 12.99 -4.85
N GLN A 411 -10.60 14.03 -5.37
CA GLN A 411 -9.88 13.95 -6.64
C GLN A 411 -8.57 14.70 -6.55
N GLY A 412 -7.54 14.16 -7.19
CA GLY A 412 -6.25 14.84 -7.24
C GLY A 412 -5.22 14.18 -8.15
N TRP A 413 -4.02 14.77 -8.12
CA TRP A 413 -2.86 14.37 -8.89
C TRP A 413 -1.66 14.20 -7.97
N MET A 414 -0.79 13.22 -8.28
CA MET A 414 0.45 13.00 -7.56
C MET A 414 1.62 12.86 -8.54
N PRO A 415 2.25 13.96 -8.97
CA PRO A 415 3.55 13.91 -9.61
C PRO A 415 4.63 13.49 -8.62
N GLU A 416 5.61 12.74 -9.10
CA GLU A 416 6.76 12.28 -8.33
C GLU A 416 8.01 12.31 -9.23
N ILE A 417 9.14 12.72 -8.66
CA ILE A 417 10.47 12.50 -9.21
C ILE A 417 11.29 11.68 -8.21
N PHE A 418 12.13 10.80 -8.69
CA PHE A 418 12.93 9.95 -7.80
C PHE A 418 14.28 9.60 -8.42
N TRP A 419 15.22 9.31 -7.52
CA TRP A 419 16.56 8.87 -7.83
C TRP A 419 16.89 7.57 -7.10
N ILE A 420 17.47 6.62 -7.84
CA ILE A 420 17.91 5.31 -7.38
C ILE A 420 19.43 5.26 -7.54
N PRO A 421 20.23 5.79 -6.59
CA PRO A 421 21.69 5.79 -6.67
C PRO A 421 22.27 4.38 -6.79
N ASN A 422 21.62 3.44 -6.12
CA ASN A 422 21.85 2.01 -6.25
C ASN A 422 20.53 1.27 -5.96
N GLN A 423 20.48 0.00 -6.27
CA GLN A 423 19.26 -0.80 -6.15
C GLN A 423 18.74 -1.01 -4.71
N ARG A 424 19.43 -0.49 -3.70
CA ARG A 424 19.04 -0.53 -2.27
C ARG A 424 18.48 0.78 -1.75
N ILE A 425 18.64 1.86 -2.49
CA ILE A 425 18.27 3.21 -2.04
C ILE A 425 17.39 3.87 -3.11
N ARG A 426 16.28 4.43 -2.67
CA ARG A 426 15.46 5.34 -3.47
C ARG A 426 15.19 6.61 -2.67
N ILE A 427 15.41 7.73 -3.31
CA ILE A 427 15.08 9.05 -2.78
C ILE A 427 14.01 9.62 -3.69
N GLY A 428 12.88 10.02 -3.12
CA GLY A 428 11.76 10.56 -3.89
C GLY A 428 11.24 11.87 -3.33
N LEU A 429 10.72 12.66 -4.24
CA LEU A 429 9.97 13.89 -3.99
C LEU A 429 8.62 13.74 -4.67
N GLN A 430 7.56 13.76 -3.89
CA GLN A 430 6.18 13.60 -4.34
C GLN A 430 5.34 14.79 -3.89
N TYR A 431 4.41 15.22 -4.71
CA TYR A 431 3.46 16.27 -4.37
C TYR A 431 2.04 15.78 -4.62
N THR A 432 1.20 15.76 -3.59
CA THR A 432 -0.22 15.45 -3.74
C THR A 432 -0.99 16.76 -3.87
N HIS A 433 -1.69 16.93 -4.98
CA HIS A 433 -2.54 18.08 -5.26
C HIS A 433 -4.00 17.69 -5.31
N TYR A 434 -4.84 18.27 -4.45
CA TYR A 434 -6.26 18.00 -4.39
C TYR A 434 -7.05 19.04 -5.19
N THR A 435 -7.77 18.60 -6.22
CA THR A 435 -8.72 19.42 -6.98
C THR A 435 -10.11 19.40 -6.35
N LYS A 436 -10.45 18.33 -5.64
CA LYS A 436 -11.68 18.14 -4.86
C LYS A 436 -11.36 17.33 -3.61
N PHE A 437 -11.99 17.65 -2.48
CA PHE A 437 -11.84 16.93 -1.23
C PHE A 437 -13.19 16.93 -0.49
N PHE A 438 -13.63 15.74 -0.03
CA PHE A 438 -14.92 15.57 0.67
C PHE A 438 -16.08 16.33 0.00
N GLY A 439 -16.26 16.14 -1.31
CA GLY A 439 -17.39 16.66 -2.08
C GLY A 439 -17.21 18.05 -2.66
N ALA A 440 -16.21 18.85 -2.26
CA ALA A 440 -16.09 20.23 -2.72
C ALA A 440 -14.64 20.66 -3.02
N THR A 441 -14.50 21.72 -3.85
CA THR A 441 -13.21 22.37 -4.13
C THR A 441 -12.89 23.43 -3.07
N SER A 442 -13.92 24.11 -2.57
CA SER A 442 -13.80 25.15 -1.54
C SER A 442 -14.76 24.87 -0.39
N ASN A 443 -14.37 25.26 0.83
CA ASN A 443 -15.17 25.12 2.05
C ASN A 443 -15.77 23.71 2.22
N TYR A 444 -14.95 22.67 1.98
CA TYR A 444 -15.43 21.28 1.95
C TYR A 444 -15.95 20.80 3.31
N ASP A 445 -15.43 21.35 4.42
CA ASP A 445 -15.78 20.98 5.79
C ASP A 445 -16.82 21.93 6.44
N GLY A 446 -17.26 22.96 5.71
CA GLY A 446 -18.18 23.98 6.25
C GLY A 446 -17.51 25.04 7.16
N THR A 447 -16.21 24.90 7.46
CA THR A 447 -15.44 25.81 8.34
C THR A 447 -14.46 26.70 7.57
N GLY A 448 -14.42 26.58 6.24
CA GLY A 448 -13.62 27.42 5.36
C GLY A 448 -12.41 26.71 4.72
N ARG A 449 -12.14 25.44 5.02
CA ARG A 449 -11.04 24.71 4.38
C ARG A 449 -11.37 24.37 2.94
N ASN A 450 -10.39 24.53 2.08
CA ASN A 450 -10.46 24.19 0.67
C ASN A 450 -9.73 22.88 0.37
N ALA A 451 -10.06 22.22 -0.72
CA ALA A 451 -9.40 20.99 -1.14
C ALA A 451 -7.86 21.15 -1.17
N ARG A 452 -7.38 22.26 -1.74
CA ARG A 452 -5.95 22.60 -1.85
C ARG A 452 -5.22 22.82 -0.52
N ASP A 453 -5.94 23.05 0.57
CA ASP A 453 -5.34 23.20 1.90
C ASP A 453 -4.74 21.88 2.40
N ASN A 454 -5.18 20.76 1.81
CA ASN A 454 -4.66 19.42 2.05
C ASN A 454 -3.51 19.04 1.11
N ASP A 455 -3.09 19.90 0.19
CA ASP A 455 -1.94 19.64 -0.68
C ASP A 455 -0.70 19.33 0.17
N THR A 456 0.01 18.24 -0.18
CA THR A 456 1.11 17.73 0.64
C THR A 456 2.36 17.51 -0.19
N LEU A 457 3.48 18.08 0.26
CA LEU A 457 4.81 17.76 -0.20
C LEU A 457 5.34 16.61 0.66
N PHE A 458 5.85 15.56 0.00
CA PHE A 458 6.39 14.38 0.64
C PHE A 458 7.78 14.08 0.08
N ILE A 459 8.78 14.03 0.95
CA ILE A 459 10.16 13.65 0.61
C ILE A 459 10.47 12.39 1.39
N TYR A 460 10.99 11.37 0.73
CA TYR A 460 11.30 10.12 1.39
C TYR A 460 12.66 9.54 0.97
N LEU A 461 13.24 8.81 1.91
CA LEU A 461 14.37 7.90 1.72
C LEU A 461 13.90 6.48 2.02
N TRP A 462 13.85 5.64 0.99
CA TRP A 462 13.64 4.21 1.11
C TRP A 462 15.00 3.50 1.05
N ALA A 463 15.28 2.63 1.99
CA ALA A 463 16.52 1.87 2.05
C ALA A 463 16.24 0.39 2.36
N ALA A 464 16.91 -0.52 1.66
CA ALA A 464 16.83 -1.95 1.90
C ALA A 464 18.20 -2.56 2.18
N SER A 465 18.21 -3.61 3.02
CA SER A 465 19.38 -4.36 3.43
C SER A 465 19.10 -5.86 3.43
N TRP A 466 20.17 -6.69 3.45
CA TRP A 466 20.02 -8.12 3.62
C TRP A 466 19.72 -8.51 5.04
#